data_841c4ae6e3c68612c3158dd3e4ff13ac
#
_entry.id   841c4ae6e3c68612c3158dd3e4ff13ac
#
_cell.length_a   1.000
_cell.length_b   1.000
_cell.length_c   1.000
_cell.angle_alpha   90.00
_cell.angle_beta   90.00
_cell.angle_gamma   90.00
#
_symmetry.space_group_name_H-M   'P 1'
#
loop_
_entity.id
_entity.type
_entity.pdbx_description
1 polymer ?
#
loop_
_entity_poly.entity_id
_entity_poly.type
_entity_poly.pdbx_seq_one_letter_code
_entity_poly.pdbx_strand_id
1 'polypeptide(L)'
;MLRETAPRETRVALTPEGVRTLSTAGLRVVVEAGAGQGAGFADAAYRASGAVVADRATVFERAGIVVWVKPPAYELDSLPLRAGTTLVGFQDPHYRRHEIDRLRARGIESVAFDRVPRDETTTEIDALTTMSRIAGGVGYAEGRRLLSPSRRTGPVRALVLGCGAAGLAAIAAARTFDDEKPTAVGNRLAQRDAAFEAGAGRFVPNRDDNAALLESLATTTPDLVVCTAVHRGSPAPRLLDQKALDLLGPGAVVVDLVAKAGGNCVATVADRTATLPNGVVVTHRSNYPASRPEPASHAYGAAAAAMVLRIARGTADVP
;
A
#
# COMPACT_ATOMS: atom_id res chain seq x y z
N MET A 1 9.32 -14.78 -12.15
CA MET A 1 9.29 -13.80 -11.04
C MET A 1 10.69 -13.33 -10.73
N LEU A 2 10.88 -12.04 -10.61
CA LEU A 2 12.16 -11.42 -10.22
C LEU A 2 12.29 -11.27 -8.71
N ARG A 3 13.53 -11.17 -8.24
CA ARG A 3 13.84 -10.68 -6.91
C ARG A 3 13.65 -9.16 -6.88
N GLU A 4 12.95 -8.66 -5.87
CA GLU A 4 12.74 -7.24 -5.68
C GLU A 4 14.08 -6.50 -5.45
N THR A 5 14.22 -5.36 -6.11
CA THR A 5 15.41 -4.50 -6.00
C THR A 5 15.05 -3.06 -5.62
N ALA A 6 13.76 -2.75 -5.56
CA ALA A 6 13.30 -1.44 -5.08
C ALA A 6 13.73 -1.22 -3.62
N PRO A 7 14.16 0.00 -3.26
CA PRO A 7 14.61 0.29 -1.90
C PRO A 7 13.57 -0.09 -0.84
N ARG A 8 14.03 -0.80 0.21
CA ARG A 8 13.17 -1.26 1.32
C ARG A 8 12.01 -2.16 0.90
N GLU A 9 12.03 -2.78 -0.28
CA GLU A 9 11.06 -3.80 -0.66
C GLU A 9 11.50 -5.15 -0.12
N THR A 10 10.67 -5.76 0.70
CA THR A 10 10.90 -7.06 1.33
C THR A 10 9.86 -8.09 0.96
N ARG A 11 8.77 -7.65 0.31
CA ARG A 11 7.74 -8.55 -0.21
C ARG A 11 8.24 -9.31 -1.43
N VAL A 12 7.47 -10.29 -1.85
CA VAL A 12 7.68 -11.03 -3.10
C VAL A 12 6.38 -11.08 -3.89
N ALA A 13 6.49 -11.07 -5.21
CA ALA A 13 5.32 -10.99 -6.10
C ALA A 13 4.49 -12.29 -6.14
N LEU A 14 5.12 -13.46 -5.95
CA LEU A 14 4.45 -14.75 -5.82
C LEU A 14 5.03 -15.49 -4.63
N THR A 15 4.15 -15.97 -3.75
CA THR A 15 4.53 -16.92 -2.69
C THR A 15 4.65 -18.33 -3.26
N PRO A 16 5.23 -19.30 -2.53
CA PRO A 16 5.18 -20.71 -2.93
C PRO A 16 3.77 -21.22 -3.24
N GLU A 17 2.75 -20.72 -2.53
CA GLU A 17 1.34 -21.04 -2.79
C GLU A 17 0.87 -20.48 -4.15
N GLY A 18 1.18 -19.23 -4.46
CA GLY A 18 0.89 -18.62 -5.76
C GLY A 18 1.58 -19.37 -6.91
N VAL A 19 2.82 -19.81 -6.71
CA VAL A 19 3.54 -20.68 -7.67
C VAL A 19 2.79 -21.99 -7.87
N ARG A 20 2.34 -22.65 -6.80
CA ARG A 20 1.57 -23.90 -6.90
C ARG A 20 0.29 -23.70 -7.69
N THR A 21 -0.43 -22.61 -7.44
CA THR A 21 -1.66 -22.25 -8.18
C THR A 21 -1.38 -22.14 -9.68
N LEU A 22 -0.32 -21.43 -10.08
CA LEU A 22 0.07 -21.28 -11.48
C LEU A 22 0.54 -22.61 -12.11
N SER A 23 1.34 -23.39 -11.38
CA SER A 23 1.85 -24.69 -11.85
C SER A 23 0.73 -25.69 -12.05
N THR A 24 -0.26 -25.72 -11.15
CA THR A 24 -1.46 -26.58 -11.29
C THR A 24 -2.31 -26.18 -12.49
N ALA A 25 -2.30 -24.88 -12.86
CA ALA A 25 -2.95 -24.40 -14.09
C ALA A 25 -2.13 -24.64 -15.36
N GLY A 26 -1.04 -25.39 -15.29
CA GLY A 26 -0.19 -25.77 -16.45
C GLY A 26 0.85 -24.72 -16.85
N LEU A 27 1.03 -23.65 -16.06
CA LEU A 27 2.05 -22.64 -16.34
C LEU A 27 3.41 -23.04 -15.76
N ARG A 28 4.46 -22.86 -16.54
CA ARG A 28 5.84 -23.03 -16.07
C ARG A 28 6.30 -21.77 -15.35
N VAL A 29 6.64 -21.88 -14.07
CA VAL A 29 7.07 -20.76 -13.25
C VAL A 29 8.58 -20.80 -13.05
N VAL A 30 9.25 -19.69 -13.36
CA VAL A 30 10.68 -19.49 -13.09
C VAL A 30 10.82 -18.38 -12.05
N VAL A 31 11.57 -18.67 -10.97
CA VAL A 31 11.78 -17.77 -9.85
C VAL A 31 13.26 -17.42 -9.77
N GLU A 32 13.60 -16.15 -9.67
CA GLU A 32 14.98 -15.72 -9.43
C GLU A 32 15.46 -16.21 -8.06
N ALA A 33 16.65 -16.78 -8.00
CA ALA A 33 17.24 -17.31 -6.78
C ALA A 33 17.29 -16.23 -5.67
N GLY A 34 16.86 -16.61 -4.47
CA GLY A 34 16.76 -15.71 -3.32
C GLY A 34 15.60 -14.71 -3.35
N ALA A 35 14.70 -14.76 -4.33
CA ALA A 35 13.61 -13.80 -4.46
C ALA A 35 12.69 -13.74 -3.24
N GLY A 36 12.44 -14.88 -2.58
CA GLY A 36 11.55 -15.00 -1.43
C GLY A 36 12.17 -14.65 -0.08
N GLN A 37 13.50 -14.47 0.00
CA GLN A 37 14.21 -14.36 1.28
C GLN A 37 13.71 -13.20 2.15
N GLY A 38 13.45 -12.04 1.55
CA GLY A 38 12.93 -10.86 2.25
C GLY A 38 11.57 -11.09 2.93
N ALA A 39 10.78 -12.04 2.41
CA ALA A 39 9.46 -12.40 2.93
C ALA A 39 9.44 -13.73 3.71
N GLY A 40 10.63 -14.33 3.96
CA GLY A 40 10.76 -15.58 4.73
C GLY A 40 10.56 -16.85 3.90
N PHE A 41 10.51 -16.78 2.57
CA PHE A 41 10.33 -17.95 1.70
C PHE A 41 11.67 -18.40 1.10
N ALA A 42 12.12 -19.61 1.49
CA ALA A 42 13.34 -20.21 0.95
C ALA A 42 13.13 -20.73 -0.48
N ASP A 43 14.21 -20.77 -1.27
CA ASP A 43 14.21 -21.33 -2.63
C ASP A 43 13.69 -22.77 -2.69
N ALA A 44 13.95 -23.57 -1.65
CA ALA A 44 13.45 -24.94 -1.55
C ALA A 44 11.92 -25.01 -1.54
N ALA A 45 11.22 -24.04 -0.91
CA ALA A 45 9.77 -23.97 -0.90
C ALA A 45 9.19 -23.69 -2.29
N TYR A 46 9.85 -22.85 -3.08
CA TYR A 46 9.49 -22.58 -4.47
C TYR A 46 9.67 -23.82 -5.35
N ARG A 47 10.80 -24.54 -5.21
CA ARG A 47 11.02 -25.82 -5.94
C ARG A 47 9.95 -26.85 -5.59
N ALA A 48 9.64 -27.00 -4.30
CA ALA A 48 8.58 -27.92 -3.83
C ALA A 48 7.18 -27.54 -4.36
N SER A 49 6.98 -26.28 -4.73
CA SER A 49 5.73 -25.77 -5.34
C SER A 49 5.71 -25.85 -6.87
N GLY A 50 6.74 -26.41 -7.50
CA GLY A 50 6.81 -26.62 -8.95
C GLY A 50 7.57 -25.54 -9.73
N ALA A 51 8.23 -24.60 -9.07
CA ALA A 51 9.06 -23.60 -9.76
C ALA A 51 10.43 -24.12 -10.12
N VAL A 52 10.97 -23.61 -11.22
CA VAL A 52 12.41 -23.63 -11.50
C VAL A 52 13.04 -22.43 -10.84
N VAL A 53 14.00 -22.63 -9.95
CA VAL A 53 14.78 -21.54 -9.35
C VAL A 53 16.06 -21.38 -10.15
N ALA A 54 16.28 -20.18 -10.69
CA ALA A 54 17.37 -19.87 -11.62
C ALA A 54 17.95 -18.46 -11.38
N ASP A 55 18.95 -18.09 -12.12
CA ASP A 55 19.46 -16.73 -12.12
C ASP A 55 18.55 -15.76 -12.90
N ARG A 56 18.81 -14.48 -12.76
CA ARG A 56 18.02 -13.42 -13.38
C ARG A 56 18.01 -13.51 -14.91
N ALA A 57 19.14 -13.83 -15.55
CA ALA A 57 19.24 -13.93 -16.98
C ALA A 57 18.30 -15.01 -17.52
N THR A 58 18.31 -16.19 -16.90
CA THR A 58 17.40 -17.30 -17.23
C THR A 58 15.93 -16.92 -17.04
N VAL A 59 15.59 -16.11 -16.01
CA VAL A 59 14.20 -15.61 -15.86
C VAL A 59 13.78 -14.79 -17.07
N PHE A 60 14.61 -13.86 -17.54
CA PHE A 60 14.29 -13.03 -18.71
C PHE A 60 14.24 -13.83 -20.00
N GLU A 61 15.13 -14.80 -20.18
CA GLU A 61 15.16 -15.64 -21.37
C GLU A 61 13.89 -16.49 -21.54
N ARG A 62 13.30 -16.93 -20.43
CA ARG A 62 12.19 -17.89 -20.43
C ARG A 62 10.82 -17.27 -20.22
N ALA A 63 10.74 -16.06 -19.68
CA ALA A 63 9.47 -15.47 -19.27
C ALA A 63 8.74 -14.78 -20.41
N GLY A 64 7.50 -15.21 -20.68
CA GLY A 64 6.51 -14.41 -21.42
C GLY A 64 5.78 -13.41 -20.52
N ILE A 65 5.68 -13.71 -19.22
CA ILE A 65 5.12 -12.82 -18.21
C ILE A 65 6.15 -12.64 -17.10
N VAL A 66 6.53 -11.39 -16.81
CA VAL A 66 7.45 -11.04 -15.72
C VAL A 66 6.67 -10.36 -14.62
N VAL A 67 6.78 -10.85 -13.38
CA VAL A 67 6.06 -10.30 -12.23
C VAL A 67 7.01 -9.75 -11.18
N TRP A 68 6.63 -8.63 -10.59
CA TRP A 68 7.26 -7.97 -9.44
C TRP A 68 6.23 -7.28 -8.53
N VAL A 69 6.62 -6.87 -7.35
CA VAL A 69 5.80 -6.00 -6.49
C VAL A 69 5.96 -4.55 -6.90
N LYS A 70 7.23 -4.09 -7.02
CA LYS A 70 7.58 -2.76 -7.51
C LYS A 70 8.52 -2.82 -8.70
N PRO A 71 8.49 -1.80 -9.56
CA PRO A 71 9.44 -1.74 -10.65
C PRO A 71 10.86 -1.87 -10.12
N PRO A 72 11.72 -2.65 -10.79
CA PRO A 72 13.12 -2.76 -10.41
C PRO A 72 13.82 -1.40 -10.31
N ALA A 73 14.84 -1.31 -9.46
CA ALA A 73 15.62 -0.08 -9.27
C ALA A 73 16.60 0.22 -10.41
N TYR A 74 16.67 -0.63 -11.41
CA TYR A 74 17.47 -0.46 -12.63
C TYR A 74 16.55 -0.15 -13.83
N GLU A 75 17.12 0.45 -14.88
CA GLU A 75 16.37 0.81 -16.08
C GLU A 75 15.80 -0.41 -16.80
N LEU A 76 14.50 -0.44 -17.01
CA LEU A 76 13.82 -1.55 -17.71
C LEU A 76 14.21 -1.63 -19.19
N ASP A 77 14.63 -0.50 -19.77
CA ASP A 77 15.08 -0.47 -21.19
C ASP A 77 16.37 -1.29 -21.41
N SER A 78 17.20 -1.43 -20.37
CA SER A 78 18.43 -2.24 -20.41
C SER A 78 18.18 -3.74 -20.27
N LEU A 79 16.95 -4.15 -19.95
CA LEU A 79 16.62 -5.55 -19.76
C LEU A 79 16.50 -6.31 -21.07
N PRO A 80 16.91 -7.59 -21.12
CA PRO A 80 16.78 -8.44 -22.30
C PRO A 80 15.34 -8.95 -22.48
N LEU A 81 14.38 -8.02 -22.49
CA LEU A 81 12.97 -8.30 -22.70
C LEU A 81 12.69 -8.50 -24.19
N ARG A 82 11.93 -9.51 -24.52
CA ARG A 82 11.49 -9.81 -25.90
C ARG A 82 10.18 -9.11 -26.20
N ALA A 83 9.94 -8.76 -27.46
CA ALA A 83 8.61 -8.33 -27.89
C ALA A 83 7.57 -9.40 -27.54
N GLY A 84 6.39 -8.98 -27.10
CA GLY A 84 5.33 -9.86 -26.57
C GLY A 84 5.48 -10.24 -25.10
N THR A 85 6.55 -9.77 -24.41
CA THR A 85 6.63 -9.93 -22.93
C THR A 85 5.63 -9.01 -22.25
N THR A 86 4.93 -9.53 -21.23
CA THR A 86 4.02 -8.76 -20.38
C THR A 86 4.66 -8.55 -18.99
N LEU A 87 4.71 -7.31 -18.53
CA LEU A 87 5.20 -6.91 -17.20
C LEU A 87 4.00 -6.70 -16.26
N VAL A 88 3.97 -7.38 -15.13
CA VAL A 88 2.86 -7.33 -14.18
C VAL A 88 3.35 -6.88 -12.81
N GLY A 89 2.70 -5.86 -12.24
CA GLY A 89 3.03 -5.35 -10.91
C GLY A 89 2.57 -3.91 -10.71
N PHE A 90 2.99 -3.26 -9.63
CA PHE A 90 2.90 -1.82 -9.55
C PHE A 90 3.87 -1.21 -10.56
N GLN A 91 3.38 -0.34 -11.41
CA GLN A 91 4.17 0.28 -12.48
C GLN A 91 4.46 1.74 -12.24
N ASP A 92 3.75 2.37 -11.29
CA ASP A 92 3.85 3.79 -10.98
C ASP A 92 3.68 4.69 -12.22
N PRO A 93 2.60 4.51 -13.00
CA PRO A 93 2.49 5.03 -14.36
C PRO A 93 2.45 6.56 -14.42
N HIS A 94 2.16 7.24 -13.32
CA HIS A 94 2.21 8.69 -13.26
C HIS A 94 3.66 9.22 -13.34
N TYR A 95 4.60 8.57 -12.66
CA TYR A 95 6.00 8.99 -12.60
C TYR A 95 6.88 8.34 -13.67
N ARG A 96 6.46 7.19 -14.22
CA ARG A 96 7.26 6.37 -15.15
C ARG A 96 6.66 6.31 -16.56
N ARG A 97 5.83 7.27 -16.94
CA ARG A 97 5.12 7.30 -18.21
C ARG A 97 6.06 7.10 -19.42
N HIS A 98 7.13 7.89 -19.48
CA HIS A 98 8.08 7.83 -20.60
C HIS A 98 8.77 6.46 -20.73
N GLU A 99 9.09 5.82 -19.62
CA GLU A 99 9.68 4.48 -19.63
C GLU A 99 8.68 3.43 -20.11
N ILE A 100 7.44 3.50 -19.64
CA ILE A 100 6.35 2.62 -20.08
C ILE A 100 6.10 2.79 -21.59
N ASP A 101 6.11 4.03 -22.10
CA ASP A 101 5.92 4.31 -23.51
C ASP A 101 7.07 3.74 -24.35
N ARG A 102 8.34 3.84 -23.88
CA ARG A 102 9.49 3.20 -24.55
C ARG A 102 9.40 1.68 -24.58
N LEU A 103 8.97 1.05 -23.48
CA LEU A 103 8.75 -0.39 -23.41
C LEU A 103 7.65 -0.82 -24.39
N ARG A 104 6.56 -0.06 -24.46
CA ARG A 104 5.48 -0.32 -25.43
C ARG A 104 5.97 -0.22 -26.88
N ALA A 105 6.83 0.75 -27.20
CA ALA A 105 7.44 0.87 -28.53
C ALA A 105 8.32 -0.34 -28.91
N ARG A 106 8.82 -1.09 -27.92
CA ARG A 106 9.54 -2.36 -28.10
C ARG A 106 8.61 -3.59 -28.18
N GLY A 107 7.29 -3.39 -28.16
CA GLY A 107 6.31 -4.48 -28.13
C GLY A 107 6.20 -5.17 -26.77
N ILE A 108 6.54 -4.49 -25.69
CA ILE A 108 6.43 -4.99 -24.32
C ILE A 108 5.19 -4.39 -23.67
N GLU A 109 4.31 -5.24 -23.18
CA GLU A 109 3.08 -4.81 -22.50
C GLU A 109 3.32 -4.58 -21.00
N SER A 110 2.55 -3.68 -20.41
CA SER A 110 2.62 -3.34 -18.99
C SER A 110 1.25 -3.37 -18.37
N VAL A 111 1.01 -4.33 -17.50
CA VAL A 111 -0.23 -4.48 -16.72
C VAL A 111 0.01 -3.93 -15.32
N ALA A 112 -0.59 -2.78 -15.03
CA ALA A 112 -0.36 -2.01 -13.83
C ALA A 112 -1.47 -2.25 -12.77
N PHE A 113 -1.13 -2.81 -11.61
CA PHE A 113 -2.06 -2.87 -10.48
C PHE A 113 -2.54 -1.49 -10.00
N ASP A 114 -1.76 -0.45 -10.30
CA ASP A 114 -2.15 0.94 -10.05
C ASP A 114 -3.41 1.36 -10.82
N ARG A 115 -3.71 0.71 -11.94
CA ARG A 115 -4.81 1.04 -12.85
C ARG A 115 -6.00 0.10 -12.78
N VAL A 116 -5.89 -1.01 -12.05
CA VAL A 116 -7.02 -1.96 -11.90
C VAL A 116 -8.25 -1.19 -11.37
N PRO A 117 -9.40 -1.25 -12.05
CA PRO A 117 -10.65 -0.69 -11.57
C PRO A 117 -11.03 -1.27 -10.21
N ARG A 118 -11.87 -0.57 -9.45
CA ARG A 118 -12.36 -1.04 -8.15
C ARG A 118 -13.84 -1.37 -8.29
N ASP A 119 -14.11 -2.56 -8.76
CA ASP A 119 -15.45 -3.10 -8.92
C ASP A 119 -15.47 -4.59 -8.50
N GLU A 120 -16.63 -5.20 -8.52
CA GLU A 120 -16.82 -6.59 -8.10
C GLU A 120 -16.05 -7.59 -8.99
N THR A 121 -15.86 -7.27 -10.28
CA THR A 121 -15.20 -8.15 -11.25
C THR A 121 -13.69 -8.18 -11.10
N THR A 122 -13.11 -7.18 -10.44
CA THR A 122 -11.66 -6.99 -10.28
C THR A 122 -11.18 -7.22 -8.84
N THR A 123 -12.07 -7.55 -7.91
CA THR A 123 -11.74 -7.71 -6.48
C THR A 123 -10.57 -8.66 -6.24
N GLU A 124 -10.48 -9.77 -6.96
CA GLU A 124 -9.41 -10.76 -6.80
C GLU A 124 -8.04 -10.29 -7.30
N ILE A 125 -8.01 -9.29 -8.19
CA ILE A 125 -6.78 -8.69 -8.76
C ILE A 125 -6.49 -7.29 -8.23
N ASP A 126 -7.31 -6.75 -7.32
CA ASP A 126 -7.08 -5.41 -6.73
C ASP A 126 -6.02 -5.45 -5.62
N ALA A 127 -4.76 -5.63 -6.06
CA ALA A 127 -3.60 -5.58 -5.16
C ALA A 127 -3.46 -4.22 -4.47
N LEU A 128 -3.86 -3.11 -5.11
CA LEU A 128 -3.71 -1.77 -4.55
C LEU A 128 -4.62 -1.55 -3.32
N THR A 129 -5.88 -1.96 -3.40
CA THR A 129 -6.80 -1.90 -2.25
C THR A 129 -6.30 -2.78 -1.12
N THR A 130 -5.83 -3.98 -1.43
CA THR A 130 -5.29 -4.93 -0.45
C THR A 130 -4.05 -4.36 0.25
N MET A 131 -3.10 -3.81 -0.49
CA MET A 131 -1.91 -3.17 0.10
C MET A 131 -2.26 -1.91 0.88
N SER A 132 -3.25 -1.13 0.44
CA SER A 132 -3.73 0.03 1.18
C SER A 132 -4.32 -0.35 2.54
N ARG A 133 -5.07 -1.45 2.62
CA ARG A 133 -5.59 -1.97 3.90
C ARG A 133 -4.45 -2.34 4.85
N ILE A 134 -3.42 -3.03 4.37
CA ILE A 134 -2.25 -3.37 5.19
C ILE A 134 -1.54 -2.09 5.65
N ALA A 135 -1.36 -1.11 4.75
CA ALA A 135 -0.74 0.17 5.11
C ALA A 135 -1.51 0.90 6.21
N GLY A 136 -2.84 0.93 6.16
CA GLY A 136 -3.68 1.56 7.17
C GLY A 136 -3.51 0.92 8.55
N GLY A 137 -3.60 -0.40 8.64
CA GLY A 137 -3.41 -1.12 9.90
C GLY A 137 -2.00 -0.98 10.47
N VAL A 138 -0.98 -1.08 9.62
CA VAL A 138 0.42 -0.89 10.03
C VAL A 138 0.68 0.55 10.47
N GLY A 139 0.14 1.54 9.74
CA GLY A 139 0.27 2.95 10.09
C GLY A 139 -0.35 3.27 11.44
N TYR A 140 -1.54 2.72 11.73
CA TYR A 140 -2.17 2.85 13.04
C TYR A 140 -1.27 2.28 14.16
N ALA A 141 -0.81 1.05 14.00
CA ALA A 141 0.05 0.37 14.98
C ALA A 141 1.38 1.13 15.20
N GLU A 142 1.98 1.68 14.14
CA GLU A 142 3.19 2.49 14.25
C GLU A 142 2.93 3.80 14.98
N GLY A 143 1.83 4.50 14.65
CA GLY A 143 1.45 5.73 15.34
C GLY A 143 1.24 5.49 16.83
N ARG A 144 0.53 4.42 17.19
CA ARG A 144 0.33 4.03 18.59
C ARG A 144 1.64 3.76 19.32
N ARG A 145 2.60 3.12 18.65
CA ARG A 145 3.93 2.84 19.21
C ARG A 145 4.74 4.12 19.48
N LEU A 146 4.54 5.16 18.69
CA LEU A 146 5.24 6.45 18.80
C LEU A 146 4.63 7.40 19.83
N LEU A 147 3.42 7.13 20.35
CA LEU A 147 2.82 7.92 21.41
C LEU A 147 3.74 8.01 22.63
N SER A 148 3.71 9.16 23.31
CA SER A 148 4.41 9.31 24.57
C SER A 148 3.91 8.29 25.61
N PRO A 149 4.72 7.90 26.60
CA PRO A 149 4.30 6.96 27.64
C PRO A 149 3.00 7.38 28.33
N SER A 150 2.82 8.67 28.62
CA SER A 150 1.61 9.20 29.25
C SER A 150 0.34 9.04 28.43
N ARG A 151 0.45 9.02 27.10
CA ARG A 151 -0.69 8.82 26.18
C ARG A 151 -0.96 7.35 25.84
N ARG A 152 -0.10 6.43 26.28
CA ARG A 152 -0.28 4.98 26.10
C ARG A 152 -0.85 4.25 27.32
N THR A 153 -1.13 4.94 28.41
CA THR A 153 -1.59 4.33 29.67
C THR A 153 -3.06 3.89 29.65
N GLY A 154 -3.81 4.23 28.61
CA GLY A 154 -5.21 3.88 28.45
C GLY A 154 -5.59 3.70 26.98
N PRO A 155 -6.91 3.55 26.70
CA PRO A 155 -7.41 3.52 25.34
C PRO A 155 -7.05 4.79 24.57
N VAL A 156 -6.51 4.64 23.36
CA VAL A 156 -6.06 5.75 22.50
C VAL A 156 -7.25 6.38 21.79
N ARG A 157 -7.35 7.70 21.82
CA ARG A 157 -8.32 8.46 21.04
C ARG A 157 -7.72 8.74 19.67
N ALA A 158 -8.26 8.05 18.65
CA ALA A 158 -7.76 8.19 17.30
C ALA A 158 -8.73 8.96 16.40
N LEU A 159 -8.16 9.77 15.50
CA LEU A 159 -8.87 10.43 14.41
C LEU A 159 -8.26 9.97 13.08
N VAL A 160 -9.11 9.51 12.15
CA VAL A 160 -8.67 8.99 10.86
C VAL A 160 -9.19 9.89 9.73
N LEU A 161 -8.27 10.49 8.98
CA LEU A 161 -8.55 11.35 7.84
C LEU A 161 -8.62 10.52 6.55
N GLY A 162 -9.81 10.41 5.98
CA GLY A 162 -10.08 9.62 4.79
C GLY A 162 -10.67 8.24 5.09
N CYS A 163 -11.77 7.90 4.42
CA CYS A 163 -12.51 6.64 4.57
C CYS A 163 -12.35 5.73 3.33
N GLY A 164 -11.15 5.72 2.75
CA GLY A 164 -10.74 4.74 1.74
C GLY A 164 -10.22 3.45 2.39
N ALA A 165 -9.70 2.52 1.58
CA ALA A 165 -9.22 1.21 2.07
C ALA A 165 -8.22 1.32 3.23
N ALA A 166 -7.26 2.27 3.17
CA ALA A 166 -6.30 2.49 4.25
C ALA A 166 -6.98 3.07 5.50
N GLY A 167 -7.86 4.06 5.34
CA GLY A 167 -8.56 4.68 6.47
C GLY A 167 -9.47 3.70 7.20
N LEU A 168 -10.27 2.93 6.46
CA LEU A 168 -11.15 1.90 7.06
C LEU A 168 -10.33 0.83 7.80
N ALA A 169 -9.18 0.43 7.26
CA ALA A 169 -8.29 -0.52 7.95
C ALA A 169 -7.62 0.09 9.19
N ALA A 170 -7.28 1.38 9.16
CA ALA A 170 -6.79 2.09 10.35
C ALA A 170 -7.88 2.17 11.44
N ILE A 171 -9.14 2.47 11.06
CA ILE A 171 -10.28 2.46 12.00
C ILE A 171 -10.45 1.06 12.62
N ALA A 172 -10.44 0.01 11.80
CA ALA A 172 -10.59 -1.37 12.30
C ALA A 172 -9.43 -1.79 13.21
N ALA A 173 -8.23 -1.27 13.00
CA ALA A 173 -7.06 -1.60 13.81
C ALA A 173 -7.20 -1.15 15.28
N ALA A 174 -7.95 -0.09 15.58
CA ALA A 174 -8.18 0.37 16.94
C ALA A 174 -8.71 -0.74 17.85
N ARG A 175 -9.60 -1.59 17.34
CA ARG A 175 -10.17 -2.71 18.09
C ARG A 175 -9.14 -3.76 18.49
N THR A 176 -8.04 -3.91 17.72
CA THR A 176 -6.98 -4.89 18.05
C THR A 176 -6.10 -4.45 19.22
N PHE A 177 -6.25 -3.20 19.65
CA PHE A 177 -5.51 -2.60 20.75
C PHE A 177 -6.43 -2.19 21.93
N ASP A 178 -7.73 -2.53 21.86
CA ASP A 178 -8.75 -2.10 22.83
C ASP A 178 -8.81 -0.57 23.00
N ASP A 179 -8.51 0.16 21.92
CA ASP A 179 -8.57 1.62 21.89
C ASP A 179 -10.02 2.12 21.75
N GLU A 180 -10.23 3.41 21.99
CA GLU A 180 -11.54 4.03 21.77
C GLU A 180 -11.95 3.90 20.30
N LYS A 181 -13.27 3.87 20.05
CA LYS A 181 -13.78 3.85 18.68
C LYS A 181 -13.36 5.14 17.97
N PRO A 182 -12.58 5.06 16.87
CA PRO A 182 -12.03 6.24 16.21
C PRO A 182 -13.10 7.19 15.67
N THR A 183 -12.75 8.49 15.63
CA THR A 183 -13.48 9.45 14.80
C THR A 183 -12.99 9.33 13.36
N ALA A 184 -13.90 9.05 12.45
CA ALA A 184 -13.62 9.02 11.01
C ALA A 184 -13.97 10.37 10.37
N VAL A 185 -13.08 10.90 9.55
CA VAL A 185 -13.30 12.15 8.80
C VAL A 185 -13.33 11.83 7.30
N GLY A 186 -14.44 12.15 6.65
CA GLY A 186 -14.64 11.89 5.22
C GLY A 186 -15.23 13.10 4.49
N ASN A 187 -15.01 13.19 3.19
CA ASN A 187 -15.52 14.29 2.37
C ASN A 187 -16.90 14.01 1.72
N ARG A 188 -17.42 12.78 1.87
CA ARG A 188 -18.72 12.36 1.32
C ARG A 188 -19.52 11.61 2.36
N LEU A 189 -20.80 11.96 2.49
CA LEU A 189 -21.72 11.29 3.43
C LEU A 189 -21.85 9.78 3.15
N ALA A 190 -21.76 9.36 1.89
CA ALA A 190 -21.79 7.94 1.51
C ALA A 190 -20.66 7.10 2.12
N GLN A 191 -19.62 7.73 2.69
CA GLN A 191 -18.52 7.02 3.39
C GLN A 191 -18.87 6.67 4.84
N ARG A 192 -19.97 7.24 5.38
CA ARG A 192 -20.35 7.12 6.79
C ARG A 192 -20.59 5.68 7.21
N ASP A 193 -21.38 4.97 6.45
CA ASP A 193 -21.83 3.61 6.83
C ASP A 193 -20.62 2.65 6.81
N ALA A 194 -19.76 2.71 5.79
CA ALA A 194 -18.52 1.95 5.75
C ALA A 194 -17.56 2.28 6.92
N ALA A 195 -17.53 3.55 7.38
CA ALA A 195 -16.73 3.92 8.53
C ALA A 195 -17.26 3.31 9.83
N PHE A 196 -18.60 3.30 10.03
CA PHE A 196 -19.22 2.65 11.19
C PHE A 196 -19.06 1.13 11.16
N GLU A 197 -19.21 0.50 10.00
CA GLU A 197 -18.95 -0.95 9.82
C GLU A 197 -17.50 -1.29 10.16
N ALA A 198 -16.54 -0.43 9.81
CA ALA A 198 -15.14 -0.58 10.19
C ALA A 198 -14.89 -0.39 11.70
N GLY A 199 -15.84 0.19 12.44
CA GLY A 199 -15.76 0.36 13.89
C GLY A 199 -15.58 1.79 14.37
N ALA A 200 -15.80 2.81 13.50
CA ALA A 200 -15.80 4.20 13.95
C ALA A 200 -16.91 4.46 14.98
N GLY A 201 -16.63 5.30 15.98
CA GLY A 201 -17.62 5.78 16.94
C GLY A 201 -18.33 7.05 16.48
N ARG A 202 -17.68 7.83 15.61
CA ARG A 202 -18.19 9.09 15.06
C ARG A 202 -17.74 9.26 13.62
N PHE A 203 -18.59 9.85 12.79
CA PHE A 203 -18.23 10.28 11.44
C PHE A 203 -18.39 11.80 11.33
N VAL A 204 -17.36 12.48 10.83
CA VAL A 204 -17.31 13.92 10.61
C VAL A 204 -17.24 14.18 9.10
N PRO A 205 -18.30 14.75 8.50
CA PRO A 205 -18.23 15.17 7.11
C PRO A 205 -17.36 16.43 7.03
N ASN A 206 -16.19 16.32 6.40
CA ASN A 206 -15.27 17.43 6.21
C ASN A 206 -15.42 18.00 4.81
N ARG A 207 -15.75 19.28 4.73
CA ARG A 207 -15.86 20.04 3.49
C ARG A 207 -14.58 20.85 3.23
N ASP A 208 -14.56 21.63 2.18
CA ASP A 208 -13.40 22.34 1.66
C ASP A 208 -12.75 23.35 2.64
N ASP A 209 -13.53 23.88 3.59
CA ASP A 209 -13.07 24.86 4.59
C ASP A 209 -12.38 24.23 5.83
N ASN A 210 -12.37 22.92 5.95
CA ASN A 210 -11.86 22.16 7.10
C ASN A 210 -12.47 22.55 8.47
N ALA A 211 -13.55 23.31 8.53
CA ALA A 211 -14.13 23.81 9.80
C ALA A 211 -14.55 22.66 10.72
N ALA A 212 -15.23 21.64 10.18
CA ALA A 212 -15.68 20.48 10.95
C ALA A 212 -14.50 19.63 11.46
N LEU A 213 -13.41 19.56 10.71
CA LEU A 213 -12.17 18.90 11.14
C LEU A 213 -11.55 19.68 12.33
N LEU A 214 -11.39 20.99 12.20
CA LEU A 214 -10.82 21.83 13.28
C LEU A 214 -11.64 21.76 14.56
N GLU A 215 -12.97 21.83 14.45
CA GLU A 215 -13.87 21.63 15.59
C GLU A 215 -13.69 20.25 16.22
N SER A 216 -13.59 19.19 15.40
CA SER A 216 -13.36 17.85 15.88
C SER A 216 -12.02 17.73 16.61
N LEU A 217 -10.93 18.30 16.07
CA LEU A 217 -9.61 18.31 16.74
C LEU A 217 -9.66 19.01 18.09
N ALA A 218 -10.31 20.18 18.17
CA ALA A 218 -10.44 20.96 19.39
C ALA A 218 -11.26 20.23 20.48
N THR A 219 -12.30 19.51 20.09
CA THR A 219 -13.22 18.86 21.03
C THR A 219 -12.76 17.47 21.48
N THR A 220 -12.15 16.68 20.57
CA THR A 220 -11.73 15.31 20.87
C THR A 220 -10.28 15.23 21.37
N THR A 221 -9.45 16.24 21.09
CA THR A 221 -8.02 16.25 21.44
C THR A 221 -7.36 14.88 21.20
N PRO A 222 -7.30 14.40 19.95
CA PRO A 222 -6.87 13.03 19.66
C PRO A 222 -5.41 12.80 20.05
N ASP A 223 -5.11 11.58 20.47
CA ASP A 223 -3.75 11.13 20.75
C ASP A 223 -3.04 10.71 19.45
N LEU A 224 -3.81 10.16 18.51
CA LEU A 224 -3.31 9.66 17.23
C LEU A 224 -4.16 10.19 16.06
N VAL A 225 -3.51 10.77 15.07
CA VAL A 225 -4.14 11.13 13.80
C VAL A 225 -3.52 10.30 12.67
N VAL A 226 -4.35 9.57 11.92
CA VAL A 226 -3.90 8.78 10.76
C VAL A 226 -4.43 9.43 9.49
N CYS A 227 -3.53 9.92 8.65
CA CYS A 227 -3.82 10.62 7.41
C CYS A 227 -3.81 9.65 6.23
N THR A 228 -4.94 9.49 5.55
CA THR A 228 -5.12 8.57 4.42
C THR A 228 -5.91 9.20 3.26
N ALA A 229 -6.24 10.49 3.35
CA ALA A 229 -7.09 11.17 2.38
C ALA A 229 -6.32 11.45 1.08
N VAL A 230 -6.71 10.78 0.00
CA VAL A 230 -6.11 10.96 -1.32
C VAL A 230 -7.13 10.67 -2.41
N HIS A 231 -7.04 11.39 -3.52
CA HIS A 231 -7.71 11.05 -4.77
C HIS A 231 -6.68 10.50 -5.76
N ARG A 232 -7.01 9.42 -6.46
CA ARG A 232 -6.10 8.85 -7.47
C ARG A 232 -5.79 9.90 -8.55
N GLY A 233 -4.52 10.05 -8.87
CA GLY A 233 -4.04 10.95 -9.93
C GLY A 233 -4.05 12.44 -9.57
N SER A 234 -4.32 12.78 -8.31
CA SER A 234 -4.32 14.16 -7.82
C SER A 234 -3.42 14.29 -6.58
N PRO A 235 -2.88 15.49 -6.32
CA PRO A 235 -2.22 15.76 -5.04
C PRO A 235 -3.16 15.52 -3.86
N ALA A 236 -2.61 15.03 -2.75
CA ALA A 236 -3.36 14.86 -1.51
C ALA A 236 -3.81 16.22 -0.96
N PRO A 237 -5.06 16.34 -0.44
CA PRO A 237 -5.50 17.58 0.19
C PRO A 237 -4.69 17.88 1.47
N ARG A 238 -4.31 19.13 1.67
CA ARG A 238 -3.68 19.59 2.92
C ARG A 238 -4.76 19.80 3.96
N LEU A 239 -4.92 18.85 4.87
CA LEU A 239 -5.96 18.84 5.90
C LEU A 239 -5.44 19.32 7.26
N LEU A 240 -4.19 19.00 7.59
CA LEU A 240 -3.52 19.44 8.81
C LEU A 240 -2.52 20.55 8.48
N ASP A 241 -2.99 21.77 8.51
CA ASP A 241 -2.17 22.99 8.49
C ASP A 241 -1.58 23.27 9.89
N GLN A 242 -0.87 24.38 10.05
CA GLN A 242 -0.30 24.77 11.34
C GLN A 242 -1.38 24.95 12.42
N LYS A 243 -2.52 25.54 12.07
CA LYS A 243 -3.64 25.74 13.01
C LYS A 243 -4.19 24.42 13.52
N ALA A 244 -4.34 23.43 12.64
CA ALA A 244 -4.77 22.08 13.02
C ALA A 244 -3.74 21.38 13.92
N LEU A 245 -2.44 21.55 13.64
CA LEU A 245 -1.36 20.98 14.45
C LEU A 245 -1.27 21.63 15.86
N ASP A 246 -1.60 22.90 15.98
CA ASP A 246 -1.60 23.62 17.26
C ASP A 246 -2.76 23.16 18.18
N LEU A 247 -3.81 22.56 17.63
CA LEU A 247 -4.89 21.94 18.39
C LEU A 247 -4.53 20.56 18.98
N LEU A 248 -3.42 19.97 18.52
CA LEU A 248 -2.92 18.70 19.04
C LEU A 248 -2.01 18.97 20.25
N GLY A 249 -2.22 18.23 21.32
CA GLY A 249 -1.40 18.36 22.52
C GLY A 249 -0.04 17.66 22.40
N PRO A 250 0.94 18.02 23.25
CA PRO A 250 2.25 17.39 23.27
C PRO A 250 2.18 15.87 23.37
N GLY A 251 3.05 15.17 22.63
CA GLY A 251 3.09 13.71 22.59
C GLY A 251 2.02 13.05 21.73
N ALA A 252 1.10 13.82 21.14
CA ALA A 252 0.23 13.32 20.07
C ALA A 252 1.04 12.95 18.81
N VAL A 253 0.53 11.98 18.06
CA VAL A 253 1.21 11.47 16.86
C VAL A 253 0.35 11.66 15.62
N VAL A 254 0.95 12.15 14.56
CA VAL A 254 0.37 12.21 13.21
C VAL A 254 1.13 11.23 12.32
N VAL A 255 0.43 10.24 11.78
CA VAL A 255 0.97 9.30 10.78
C VAL A 255 0.40 9.68 9.42
N ASP A 256 1.25 10.12 8.51
CA ASP A 256 0.81 10.51 7.17
C ASP A 256 1.18 9.43 6.14
N LEU A 257 0.19 8.66 5.68
CA LEU A 257 0.38 7.57 4.72
C LEU A 257 0.46 8.06 3.26
N VAL A 258 0.19 9.32 3.00
CA VAL A 258 0.02 9.84 1.64
C VAL A 258 1.08 10.88 1.24
N ALA A 259 2.23 10.89 1.92
CA ALA A 259 3.33 11.83 1.65
C ALA A 259 3.79 11.82 0.17
N LYS A 260 3.77 10.66 -0.49
CA LYS A 260 4.10 10.54 -1.93
C LYS A 260 3.16 11.36 -2.83
N ALA A 261 1.90 11.52 -2.42
CA ALA A 261 0.92 12.35 -3.12
C ALA A 261 0.91 13.82 -2.62
N GLY A 262 1.89 14.22 -1.83
CA GLY A 262 2.02 15.56 -1.27
C GLY A 262 1.73 15.65 0.24
N GLY A 263 1.10 14.63 0.84
CA GLY A 263 0.77 14.55 2.27
C GLY A 263 -0.49 15.32 2.67
N ASN A 264 -1.15 14.84 3.72
CA ASN A 264 -2.26 15.57 4.32
C ASN A 264 -1.81 16.56 5.41
N CYS A 265 -0.60 16.43 5.93
CA CYS A 265 -0.05 17.29 6.96
C CYS A 265 1.08 18.17 6.40
N VAL A 266 1.05 19.47 6.71
CA VAL A 266 2.06 20.43 6.23
C VAL A 266 3.46 20.13 6.76
N ALA A 267 3.57 19.48 7.93
CA ALA A 267 4.84 19.14 8.56
C ALA A 267 5.38 17.77 8.13
N THR A 268 4.69 17.05 7.24
CA THR A 268 5.15 15.74 6.78
C THR A 268 6.40 15.84 5.93
N VAL A 269 7.43 15.10 6.31
CA VAL A 269 8.64 14.88 5.52
C VAL A 269 8.75 13.39 5.19
N ALA A 270 8.93 13.06 3.91
CA ALA A 270 9.03 11.68 3.46
C ALA A 270 10.14 10.91 4.21
N ASP A 271 9.80 9.72 4.70
CA ASP A 271 10.69 8.80 5.43
C ASP A 271 11.35 9.40 6.68
N ARG A 272 10.66 10.32 7.33
CA ARG A 272 11.12 10.94 8.58
C ARG A 272 10.06 10.89 9.67
N THR A 273 10.56 10.81 10.90
CA THR A 273 9.81 11.09 12.12
C THR A 273 10.42 12.34 12.75
N ALA A 274 9.61 13.34 13.01
CA ALA A 274 10.03 14.61 13.59
C ALA A 274 9.12 15.00 14.76
N THR A 275 9.69 15.57 15.81
CA THR A 275 8.94 16.19 16.89
C THR A 275 8.88 17.69 16.63
N LEU A 276 7.69 18.25 16.59
CA LEU A 276 7.45 19.67 16.38
C LEU A 276 7.71 20.48 17.68
N PRO A 277 7.86 21.80 17.59
CA PRO A 277 8.07 22.64 18.79
C PRO A 277 6.98 22.54 19.85
N ASN A 278 5.72 22.26 19.43
CA ASN A 278 4.60 22.02 20.34
C ASN A 278 4.55 20.58 20.93
N GLY A 279 5.56 19.75 20.66
CA GLY A 279 5.68 18.38 21.13
C GLY A 279 4.87 17.33 20.36
N VAL A 280 4.21 17.70 19.26
CA VAL A 280 3.52 16.75 18.37
C VAL A 280 4.57 16.01 17.53
N VAL A 281 4.41 14.69 17.42
CA VAL A 281 5.26 13.85 16.55
C VAL A 281 4.58 13.65 15.21
N VAL A 282 5.25 14.00 14.12
CA VAL A 282 4.80 13.74 12.74
C VAL A 282 5.69 12.68 12.11
N THR A 283 5.10 11.63 11.56
CA THR A 283 5.84 10.52 10.95
C THR A 283 5.29 10.12 9.60
N HIS A 284 6.21 9.79 8.72
CA HIS A 284 5.95 9.08 7.47
C HIS A 284 7.01 7.99 7.26
N ARG A 285 6.56 6.86 6.75
CA ARG A 285 7.42 5.79 6.21
C ARG A 285 6.91 5.40 4.82
N SER A 286 7.79 5.38 3.86
CA SER A 286 7.48 4.78 2.56
C SER A 286 7.28 3.28 2.71
N ASN A 287 6.29 2.76 1.96
CA ASN A 287 6.14 1.32 1.83
C ASN A 287 5.77 0.57 3.13
N TYR A 288 4.78 1.08 3.87
CA TYR A 288 4.26 0.43 5.08
C TYR A 288 4.00 -1.09 4.93
N PRO A 289 3.42 -1.61 3.82
CA PRO A 289 3.19 -3.05 3.68
C PRO A 289 4.45 -3.90 3.73
N ALA A 290 5.61 -3.37 3.29
CA ALA A 290 6.87 -4.11 3.33
C ALA A 290 7.38 -4.37 4.76
N SER A 291 6.87 -3.67 5.79
CA SER A 291 7.19 -3.98 7.20
C SER A 291 6.48 -5.25 7.72
N ARG A 292 5.55 -5.80 6.95
CA ARG A 292 4.87 -7.08 7.22
C ARG A 292 5.01 -7.98 5.98
N PRO A 293 6.26 -8.39 5.64
CA PRO A 293 6.57 -8.94 4.32
C PRO A 293 5.82 -10.23 4.03
N GLU A 294 5.74 -11.17 4.95
CA GLU A 294 5.08 -12.45 4.73
C GLU A 294 3.56 -12.28 4.48
N PRO A 295 2.74 -11.69 5.37
CA PRO A 295 1.31 -11.53 5.12
C PRO A 295 1.03 -10.60 3.93
N ALA A 296 1.85 -9.57 3.71
CA ALA A 296 1.70 -8.70 2.55
C ALA A 296 2.03 -9.43 1.24
N SER A 297 3.00 -10.36 1.24
CA SER A 297 3.31 -11.17 0.06
C SER A 297 2.22 -12.20 -0.23
N HIS A 298 1.62 -12.82 0.79
CA HIS A 298 0.47 -13.70 0.58
C HIS A 298 -0.69 -12.95 -0.08
N ALA A 299 -1.05 -11.79 0.45
CA ALA A 299 -2.16 -10.99 -0.06
C ALA A 299 -1.88 -10.42 -1.46
N TYR A 300 -0.65 -9.93 -1.72
CA TYR A 300 -0.23 -9.45 -3.03
C TYR A 300 -0.11 -10.60 -4.03
N GLY A 301 0.52 -11.71 -3.62
CA GLY A 301 0.77 -12.87 -4.46
C GLY A 301 -0.49 -13.56 -4.95
N ALA A 302 -1.55 -13.54 -4.14
CA ALA A 302 -2.86 -14.03 -4.58
C ALA A 302 -3.39 -13.21 -5.77
N ALA A 303 -3.35 -11.87 -5.66
CA ALA A 303 -3.77 -10.98 -6.74
C ALA A 303 -2.85 -11.10 -7.98
N ALA A 304 -1.54 -11.27 -7.78
CA ALA A 304 -0.59 -11.45 -8.86
C ALA A 304 -0.81 -12.78 -9.59
N ALA A 305 -1.04 -13.87 -8.89
CA ALA A 305 -1.35 -15.16 -9.48
C ALA A 305 -2.67 -15.11 -10.28
N ALA A 306 -3.72 -14.50 -9.74
CA ALA A 306 -4.99 -14.31 -10.43
C ALA A 306 -4.82 -13.50 -11.73
N MET A 307 -4.05 -12.40 -11.67
CA MET A 307 -3.74 -11.58 -12.86
C MET A 307 -2.99 -12.38 -13.91
N VAL A 308 -1.95 -13.13 -13.53
CA VAL A 308 -1.19 -13.98 -14.47
C VAL A 308 -2.10 -15.01 -15.14
N LEU A 309 -3.04 -15.62 -14.40
CA LEU A 309 -4.01 -16.56 -14.96
C LEU A 309 -4.95 -15.88 -15.96
N ARG A 310 -5.42 -14.68 -15.70
CA ARG A 310 -6.26 -13.91 -16.63
C ARG A 310 -5.50 -13.59 -17.92
N ILE A 311 -4.25 -13.13 -17.82
CA ILE A 311 -3.39 -12.86 -18.98
C ILE A 311 -3.19 -14.13 -19.79
N ALA A 312 -2.81 -15.25 -19.16
CA ALA A 312 -2.55 -16.51 -19.84
C ALA A 312 -3.79 -17.10 -20.56
N ARG A 313 -5.00 -16.77 -20.09
CA ARG A 313 -6.27 -17.17 -20.71
C ARG A 313 -6.79 -16.18 -21.76
N GLY A 314 -6.11 -15.05 -21.96
CA GLY A 314 -6.59 -13.98 -22.85
C GLY A 314 -7.83 -13.25 -22.33
N THR A 315 -8.09 -13.29 -21.03
CA THR A 315 -9.26 -12.65 -20.37
C THR A 315 -8.89 -11.42 -19.54
N ALA A 316 -7.64 -10.96 -19.62
CA ALA A 316 -7.18 -9.77 -18.94
C ALA A 316 -7.64 -8.52 -19.71
N ASP A 317 -8.82 -8.04 -19.36
CA ASP A 317 -9.30 -6.71 -19.79
C ASP A 317 -8.82 -5.69 -18.74
N VAL A 318 -7.52 -5.37 -18.78
CA VAL A 318 -6.92 -4.38 -17.87
C VAL A 318 -6.27 -3.29 -18.70
N PRO A 319 -6.72 -2.03 -18.59
CA PRO A 319 -6.20 -0.90 -19.37
C PRO A 319 -4.76 -0.52 -19.02
#